data_1a74a76f35dc64d37ac9ee9ff550e54d
#
_entry.id   1a74a76f35dc64d37ac9ee9ff550e54d
#
_cell.length_a   1.000
_cell.length_b   1.000
_cell.length_c   1.000
_cell.angle_alpha   90.00
_cell.angle_beta   90.00
_cell.angle_gamma   90.00
#
_symmetry.space_group_name_H-M   'P 1'
#
loop_
_entity.id
_entity.type
_entity.pdbx_description
1 polymer ?
#
loop_
_entity_poly.entity_id
_entity_poly.type
_entity_poly.pdbx_seq_one_letter_code
_entity_poly.pdbx_strand_id
1 'polypeptide(L)'
;RPTANLEAAYSEDDERSEWTIIKTGCTEIKGETEENFTKILNANKAISVYDDSVAKYNLPANSLVIDPSGHKSGRIIRKYYLPLNDRPEVYNTDKSPLNHRILRYADVLLMYAEACNELSDDTHAQAALNRVRNRAGLSPVSVTGNELRHAIRNESRLELAFEQNRLYDIRRWKDDKGKPVSENLMGENGSFVKWNTDPATRDAMEWDNQGEASDKGKSFREDRDLLFPIPLYEVTMSNGSIEQNPNWN
;
A
#
# COMPACT_ATOMS: atom_id res chain seq x y z
N ARG A 1 -3.88 -2.38 -5.20
CA ARG A 1 -4.78 -1.20 -5.18
C ARG A 1 -4.77 -0.58 -3.79
N PRO A 2 -4.84 0.77 -3.67
CA PRO A 2 -4.96 1.42 -2.37
C PRO A 2 -6.26 1.01 -1.65
N THR A 3 -6.17 0.94 -0.34
CA THR A 3 -7.29 0.59 0.53
C THR A 3 -7.67 1.79 1.41
N ALA A 4 -8.91 1.87 1.88
CA ALA A 4 -9.31 2.89 2.84
C ALA A 4 -8.49 2.82 4.14
N ASN A 5 -8.13 1.61 4.57
CA ASN A 5 -7.28 1.40 5.74
C ASN A 5 -5.86 1.99 5.57
N LEU A 6 -5.29 1.95 4.35
CA LEU A 6 -4.01 2.61 4.09
C LEU A 6 -4.19 4.13 4.10
N GLU A 7 -5.24 4.64 3.45
CA GLU A 7 -5.52 6.08 3.44
C GLU A 7 -5.72 6.62 4.86
N ALA A 8 -6.56 5.96 5.66
CA ALA A 8 -6.83 6.34 7.05
C ALA A 8 -5.61 6.23 7.99
N ALA A 9 -4.56 5.55 7.58
CA ALA A 9 -3.32 5.45 8.36
C ALA A 9 -2.41 6.68 8.20
N TYR A 10 -2.63 7.53 7.18
CA TYR A 10 -1.99 8.85 7.09
C TYR A 10 -2.75 9.81 8.00
N SER A 11 -2.02 10.61 8.79
CA SER A 11 -2.62 11.72 9.53
C SER A 11 -3.08 12.83 8.58
N GLU A 12 -3.98 13.70 9.04
CA GLU A 12 -4.47 14.83 8.24
C GLU A 12 -3.34 15.76 7.77
N ASP A 13 -2.27 15.87 8.54
CA ASP A 13 -1.10 16.69 8.22
C ASP A 13 -0.09 15.97 7.31
N ASP A 14 -0.33 14.69 6.96
CA ASP A 14 0.60 13.91 6.16
C ASP A 14 0.31 14.05 4.66
N GLU A 15 0.93 15.03 4.03
CA GLU A 15 0.78 15.29 2.60
C GLU A 15 1.14 14.10 1.69
N ARG A 16 1.87 13.10 2.20
CA ARG A 16 2.22 11.90 1.42
C ARG A 16 1.00 11.11 0.98
N SER A 17 -0.14 11.24 1.70
CA SER A 17 -1.40 10.60 1.29
C SER A 17 -1.76 10.97 -0.15
N GLU A 18 -1.77 12.25 -0.48
CA GLU A 18 -2.12 12.76 -1.80
C GLU A 18 -1.06 12.45 -2.88
N TRP A 19 0.21 12.30 -2.49
CA TRP A 19 1.29 11.84 -3.38
C TRP A 19 1.32 10.32 -3.57
N THR A 20 0.57 9.59 -2.75
CA THR A 20 0.52 8.13 -2.78
C THR A 20 -0.76 7.61 -3.42
N ILE A 21 -1.89 8.29 -3.17
CA ILE A 21 -3.24 7.84 -3.53
C ILE A 21 -4.00 8.95 -4.27
N ILE A 22 -4.58 8.62 -5.42
CA ILE A 22 -5.65 9.42 -6.04
C ILE A 22 -6.97 8.74 -5.70
N LYS A 23 -7.95 9.49 -5.21
CA LYS A 23 -9.25 8.97 -4.80
C LYS A 23 -10.42 9.63 -5.51
N THR A 24 -11.54 8.93 -5.56
CA THR A 24 -12.84 9.50 -5.94
C THR A 24 -13.17 10.67 -5.00
N GLY A 25 -13.60 11.78 -5.55
CA GLY A 25 -13.91 12.99 -4.82
C GLY A 25 -12.75 13.99 -4.73
N CYS A 26 -11.54 13.68 -5.22
CA CYS A 26 -10.46 14.65 -5.26
C CYS A 26 -10.74 15.74 -6.31
N THR A 27 -10.36 16.98 -5.98
CA THR A 27 -10.51 18.16 -6.84
C THR A 27 -9.20 18.61 -7.47
N GLU A 28 -8.13 17.88 -7.19
CA GLU A 28 -6.80 18.04 -7.80
C GLU A 28 -6.06 16.71 -7.82
N ILE A 29 -5.02 16.63 -8.63
CA ILE A 29 -4.03 15.55 -8.58
C ILE A 29 -2.66 16.21 -8.36
N LYS A 30 -2.01 15.88 -7.27
CA LYS A 30 -0.68 16.44 -6.97
C LYS A 30 0.30 16.19 -8.12
N GLY A 31 0.98 17.26 -8.53
CA GLY A 31 1.90 17.23 -9.67
C GLY A 31 1.26 17.50 -11.03
N GLU A 32 -0.06 17.60 -11.13
CA GLU A 32 -0.73 18.13 -12.32
C GLU A 32 -0.92 19.64 -12.22
N THR A 33 -0.93 20.30 -13.38
CA THR A 33 -1.39 21.69 -13.48
C THR A 33 -2.91 21.75 -13.44
N GLU A 34 -3.47 22.89 -13.06
CA GLU A 34 -4.92 23.13 -13.09
C GLU A 34 -5.51 22.88 -14.49
N GLU A 35 -4.82 23.30 -15.54
CA GLU A 35 -5.22 23.06 -16.93
C GLU A 35 -5.29 21.56 -17.24
N ASN A 36 -4.27 20.80 -16.85
CA ASN A 36 -4.23 19.36 -17.07
C ASN A 36 -5.29 18.63 -16.25
N PHE A 37 -5.48 19.03 -14.99
CA PHE A 37 -6.56 18.46 -14.17
C PHE A 37 -7.93 18.71 -14.82
N THR A 38 -8.16 19.91 -15.36
CA THR A 38 -9.39 20.25 -16.08
C THR A 38 -9.59 19.35 -17.32
N LYS A 39 -8.53 19.05 -18.08
CA LYS A 39 -8.59 18.09 -19.21
C LYS A 39 -8.96 16.69 -18.75
N ILE A 40 -8.32 16.22 -17.68
CA ILE A 40 -8.61 14.90 -17.07
C ILE A 40 -10.06 14.85 -16.58
N LEU A 41 -10.50 15.89 -15.89
CA LEU A 41 -11.86 15.99 -15.36
C LEU A 41 -12.91 15.99 -16.47
N ASN A 42 -12.70 16.74 -17.56
CA ASN A 42 -13.62 16.78 -18.69
C ASN A 42 -13.75 15.41 -19.37
N ALA A 43 -12.64 14.68 -19.52
CA ALA A 43 -12.67 13.31 -20.00
C ALA A 43 -13.38 12.38 -18.99
N ASN A 44 -13.17 12.60 -17.70
CA ASN A 44 -13.81 11.83 -16.65
C ASN A 44 -15.33 12.07 -16.56
N LYS A 45 -15.80 13.30 -16.78
CA LYS A 45 -17.22 13.63 -16.85
C LYS A 45 -17.96 12.93 -18.00
N ALA A 46 -17.23 12.50 -19.02
CA ALA A 46 -17.81 11.76 -20.15
C ALA A 46 -18.08 10.27 -19.84
N ILE A 47 -17.63 9.74 -18.71
CA ILE A 47 -17.94 8.35 -18.33
C ILE A 47 -19.39 8.23 -17.90
N SER A 48 -20.06 7.14 -18.29
CA SER A 48 -21.49 6.92 -18.08
C SER A 48 -21.94 6.93 -16.61
N VAL A 49 -21.03 6.65 -15.68
CA VAL A 49 -21.30 6.57 -14.23
C VAL A 49 -20.96 7.86 -13.47
N TYR A 50 -20.53 8.93 -14.18
CA TYR A 50 -20.02 10.13 -13.50
C TYR A 50 -21.09 10.84 -12.66
N ASP A 51 -22.18 11.27 -13.29
CA ASP A 51 -23.25 12.04 -12.63
C ASP A 51 -23.92 11.23 -11.52
N ASP A 52 -24.19 9.95 -11.78
CA ASP A 52 -24.74 9.03 -10.78
C ASP A 52 -23.80 8.90 -9.58
N SER A 53 -22.51 8.81 -9.80
CA SER A 53 -21.51 8.71 -8.74
C SER A 53 -21.41 10.01 -7.96
N VAL A 54 -21.41 11.17 -8.62
CA VAL A 54 -21.36 12.49 -7.95
C VAL A 54 -22.58 12.65 -7.04
N ALA A 55 -23.77 12.36 -7.55
CA ALA A 55 -25.02 12.46 -6.77
C ALA A 55 -25.04 11.44 -5.61
N LYS A 56 -24.74 10.17 -5.92
CA LYS A 56 -24.82 9.06 -4.99
C LYS A 56 -23.85 9.20 -3.80
N TYR A 57 -22.66 9.73 -4.04
CA TYR A 57 -21.64 9.86 -3.02
C TYR A 57 -21.51 11.28 -2.47
N ASN A 58 -22.42 12.18 -2.85
CA ASN A 58 -22.40 13.59 -2.46
C ASN A 58 -21.02 14.23 -2.62
N LEU A 59 -20.40 14.02 -3.80
CA LEU A 59 -19.04 14.48 -4.05
C LEU A 59 -18.99 15.99 -4.28
N PRO A 60 -17.86 16.66 -3.99
CA PRO A 60 -17.64 18.05 -4.34
C PRO A 60 -17.85 18.30 -5.84
N ALA A 61 -18.33 19.48 -6.19
CA ALA A 61 -18.40 19.90 -7.59
C ALA A 61 -17.01 19.83 -8.25
N ASN A 62 -16.97 19.39 -9.50
CA ASN A 62 -15.72 19.24 -10.26
C ASN A 62 -14.69 18.27 -9.63
N SER A 63 -15.16 17.24 -8.95
CA SER A 63 -14.30 16.18 -8.43
C SER A 63 -14.15 15.01 -9.40
N LEU A 64 -13.02 14.29 -9.28
CA LEU A 64 -12.74 13.10 -10.05
C LEU A 64 -13.59 11.91 -9.58
N VAL A 65 -14.13 11.14 -10.49
CA VAL A 65 -14.80 9.86 -10.23
C VAL A 65 -13.93 8.73 -10.77
N ILE A 66 -13.43 7.88 -9.90
CA ILE A 66 -12.73 6.65 -10.32
C ILE A 66 -13.80 5.58 -10.57
N ASP A 67 -13.89 5.13 -11.82
CA ASP A 67 -14.90 4.15 -12.24
C ASP A 67 -14.90 2.91 -11.34
N PRO A 68 -15.98 2.66 -10.61
CA PRO A 68 -16.06 1.54 -9.67
C PRO A 68 -16.11 0.17 -10.37
N SER A 69 -16.43 0.11 -11.67
CA SER A 69 -16.41 -1.14 -12.43
C SER A 69 -14.98 -1.67 -12.60
N GLY A 70 -14.02 -0.77 -12.86
CA GLY A 70 -12.60 -1.09 -13.00
C GLY A 70 -11.83 -1.03 -11.67
N HIS A 71 -12.20 -0.10 -10.79
CA HIS A 71 -11.48 0.20 -9.54
C HIS A 71 -12.41 0.25 -8.34
N LYS A 72 -12.87 -0.91 -7.88
CA LYS A 72 -13.85 -1.05 -6.79
C LYS A 72 -13.50 -0.27 -5.51
N SER A 73 -12.22 0.01 -5.23
CA SER A 73 -11.81 0.82 -4.07
C SER A 73 -12.07 2.31 -4.23
N GLY A 74 -12.39 2.78 -5.44
CA GLY A 74 -12.44 4.20 -5.74
C GLY A 74 -11.11 4.93 -5.57
N ARG A 75 -9.99 4.17 -5.56
CA ARG A 75 -8.62 4.66 -5.35
C ARG A 75 -7.65 4.05 -6.35
N ILE A 76 -6.70 4.85 -6.82
CA ILE A 76 -5.59 4.41 -7.67
C ILE A 76 -4.26 4.88 -7.09
N ILE A 77 -3.18 4.23 -7.51
CA ILE A 77 -1.83 4.54 -7.02
C ILE A 77 -1.32 5.81 -7.69
N ARG A 78 -0.97 6.84 -6.88
CA ARG A 78 -0.37 8.08 -7.40
C ARG A 78 1.14 7.96 -7.63
N LYS A 79 1.86 7.20 -6.82
CA LYS A 79 3.33 7.07 -6.89
C LYS A 79 3.88 6.69 -8.27
N TYR A 80 3.09 5.97 -9.06
CA TYR A 80 3.44 5.54 -10.42
C TYR A 80 2.61 6.25 -11.49
N TYR A 81 1.90 7.30 -11.12
CA TYR A 81 1.21 8.14 -12.07
C TYR A 81 2.19 9.12 -12.70
N LEU A 82 2.21 9.18 -14.03
CA LEU A 82 3.00 10.12 -14.79
C LEU A 82 2.12 11.31 -15.18
N PRO A 83 2.43 12.55 -14.70
CA PRO A 83 1.70 13.75 -15.06
C PRO A 83 1.63 13.94 -16.58
N LEU A 84 0.57 14.59 -17.06
CA LEU A 84 0.34 14.75 -18.52
C LEU A 84 1.52 15.44 -19.23
N ASN A 85 2.12 16.44 -18.58
CA ASN A 85 3.26 17.16 -19.17
C ASN A 85 4.55 16.33 -19.25
N ASP A 86 4.65 15.27 -18.45
CA ASP A 86 5.83 14.41 -18.41
C ASP A 86 5.69 13.18 -19.32
N ARG A 87 4.52 13.02 -19.95
CA ARG A 87 4.26 11.89 -20.84
C ARG A 87 4.94 12.09 -22.18
N PRO A 88 5.61 11.07 -22.73
CA PRO A 88 6.11 11.12 -24.10
C PRO A 88 4.95 11.26 -25.09
N GLU A 89 5.23 11.79 -26.29
CA GLU A 89 4.24 11.99 -27.36
C GLU A 89 3.45 10.71 -27.67
N VAL A 90 4.13 9.56 -27.67
CA VAL A 90 3.50 8.24 -27.75
C VAL A 90 3.59 7.57 -26.39
N TYR A 91 2.56 7.77 -25.57
CA TYR A 91 2.47 7.16 -24.25
C TYR A 91 1.76 5.80 -24.30
N ASN A 92 2.44 4.77 -23.83
CA ASN A 92 1.87 3.44 -23.64
C ASN A 92 1.96 3.07 -22.16
N THR A 93 0.82 2.76 -21.54
CA THR A 93 0.75 2.37 -20.12
C THR A 93 1.56 1.12 -19.78
N ASP A 94 1.80 0.24 -20.78
CA ASP A 94 2.59 -0.97 -20.60
C ASP A 94 4.10 -0.72 -20.62
N LYS A 95 4.51 0.47 -21.09
CA LYS A 95 5.91 0.90 -21.21
C LYS A 95 6.12 2.26 -20.58
N SER A 96 5.84 2.35 -19.28
CA SER A 96 6.04 3.59 -18.53
C SER A 96 7.53 3.96 -18.48
N PRO A 97 7.90 5.23 -18.72
CA PRO A 97 9.27 5.72 -18.56
C PRO A 97 9.67 5.90 -17.09
N LEU A 98 8.76 5.66 -16.15
CA LEU A 98 9.05 5.78 -14.72
C LEU A 98 10.01 4.68 -14.29
N ASN A 99 11.09 5.09 -13.63
CA ASN A 99 12.03 4.14 -13.05
C ASN A 99 11.37 3.31 -11.95
N HIS A 100 11.61 2.01 -11.97
CA HIS A 100 11.26 1.15 -10.85
C HIS A 100 12.24 1.39 -9.69
N ARG A 101 11.69 1.76 -8.53
CA ARG A 101 12.49 2.02 -7.33
C ARG A 101 12.72 0.70 -6.59
N ILE A 102 13.94 0.20 -6.65
CA ILE A 102 14.33 -1.03 -5.92
C ILE A 102 14.72 -0.68 -4.49
N LEU A 103 15.49 0.40 -4.31
CA LEU A 103 15.97 0.88 -3.02
C LEU A 103 16.11 2.41 -3.08
N ARG A 104 15.77 3.09 -2.00
CA ARG A 104 15.96 4.53 -1.86
C ARG A 104 16.38 4.89 -0.44
N TYR A 105 16.87 6.11 -0.26
CA TYR A 105 17.49 6.51 1.01
C TYR A 105 16.53 6.43 2.22
N ALA A 106 15.24 6.73 2.04
CA ALA A 106 14.27 6.56 3.11
C ALA A 106 14.15 5.10 3.57
N ASP A 107 14.25 4.13 2.66
CA ASP A 107 14.26 2.71 2.97
C ASP A 107 15.49 2.35 3.82
N VAL A 108 16.68 2.83 3.41
CA VAL A 108 17.91 2.66 4.21
C VAL A 108 17.78 3.25 5.61
N LEU A 109 17.19 4.44 5.75
CA LEU A 109 16.96 5.06 7.06
C LEU A 109 16.02 4.24 7.93
N LEU A 110 14.96 3.69 7.34
CA LEU A 110 13.98 2.88 8.08
C LEU A 110 14.56 1.51 8.46
N MET A 111 15.35 0.88 7.60
CA MET A 111 16.10 -0.35 7.94
C MET A 111 17.11 -0.09 9.06
N TYR A 112 17.81 1.05 9.02
CA TYR A 112 18.74 1.43 10.07
C TYR A 112 18.01 1.70 11.40
N ALA A 113 16.88 2.42 11.36
CA ALA A 113 16.04 2.66 12.54
C ALA A 113 15.56 1.34 13.17
N GLU A 114 15.11 0.39 12.35
CA GLU A 114 14.67 -0.92 12.81
C GLU A 114 15.84 -1.68 13.46
N ALA A 115 17.00 -1.73 12.80
CA ALA A 115 18.16 -2.43 13.34
C ALA A 115 18.63 -1.83 14.68
N CYS A 116 18.66 -0.51 14.81
CA CYS A 116 19.02 0.16 16.07
C CYS A 116 18.00 -0.16 17.17
N ASN A 117 16.70 -0.13 16.88
CA ASN A 117 15.68 -0.45 17.86
C ASN A 117 15.75 -1.93 18.33
N GLU A 118 16.00 -2.87 17.41
CA GLU A 118 16.19 -4.28 17.79
C GLU A 118 17.45 -4.49 18.67
N LEU A 119 18.44 -3.61 18.58
CA LEU A 119 19.63 -3.58 19.44
C LEU A 119 19.45 -2.72 20.70
N SER A 120 18.24 -2.23 20.96
CA SER A 120 17.91 -1.32 22.09
C SER A 120 18.66 0.03 22.04
N ASP A 121 19.09 0.46 20.85
CA ASP A 121 19.65 1.78 20.59
C ASP A 121 18.56 2.73 20.09
N ASP A 122 17.64 3.05 20.98
CA ASP A 122 16.47 3.89 20.65
C ASP A 122 16.86 5.31 20.22
N THR A 123 18.01 5.81 20.66
CA THR A 123 18.48 7.15 20.29
C THR A 123 18.75 7.26 18.78
N HIS A 124 19.52 6.33 18.22
CA HIS A 124 19.80 6.32 16.79
C HIS A 124 18.59 5.89 15.97
N ALA A 125 17.77 4.98 16.50
CA ALA A 125 16.52 4.57 15.87
C ALA A 125 15.56 5.75 15.69
N GLN A 126 15.34 6.55 16.74
CA GLN A 126 14.52 7.77 16.68
C GLN A 126 15.10 8.80 15.72
N ALA A 127 16.42 9.01 15.76
CA ALA A 127 17.06 9.99 14.88
C ALA A 127 16.83 9.64 13.40
N ALA A 128 16.97 8.39 13.03
CA ALA A 128 16.77 7.92 11.66
C ALA A 128 15.29 7.99 11.24
N LEU A 129 14.38 7.52 12.09
CA LEU A 129 12.94 7.61 11.86
C LEU A 129 12.49 9.07 11.67
N ASN A 130 12.93 9.96 12.57
CA ASN A 130 12.54 11.36 12.55
C ASN A 130 13.09 12.13 11.33
N ARG A 131 14.18 11.67 10.70
CA ARG A 131 14.62 12.23 9.41
C ARG A 131 13.59 11.98 8.30
N VAL A 132 12.98 10.78 8.27
CA VAL A 132 11.92 10.46 7.30
C VAL A 132 10.68 11.30 7.59
N ARG A 133 10.26 11.36 8.85
CA ARG A 133 9.11 12.13 9.31
C ARG A 133 9.24 13.63 9.04
N ASN A 134 10.38 14.22 9.38
CA ASN A 134 10.66 15.65 9.14
C ASN A 134 10.57 15.99 7.64
N ARG A 135 11.06 15.13 6.76
CA ARG A 135 10.91 15.33 5.30
C ARG A 135 9.44 15.36 4.88
N ALA A 136 8.61 14.58 5.55
CA ALA A 136 7.16 14.52 5.30
C ALA A 136 6.37 15.63 6.04
N GLY A 137 7.05 16.57 6.68
CA GLY A 137 6.39 17.66 7.44
C GLY A 137 5.80 17.21 8.78
N LEU A 138 6.07 15.98 9.22
CA LEU A 138 5.49 15.44 10.44
C LEU A 138 6.34 15.73 11.68
N SER A 139 5.66 15.90 12.81
CA SER A 139 6.32 16.02 14.10
C SER A 139 7.18 14.82 14.44
N PRO A 140 8.34 15.02 15.08
CA PRO A 140 9.18 13.92 15.53
C PRO A 140 8.49 13.08 16.60
N VAL A 141 8.84 11.80 16.69
CA VAL A 141 8.44 10.91 17.77
C VAL A 141 9.58 10.76 18.78
N SER A 142 9.19 10.54 20.06
CA SER A 142 10.13 10.37 21.19
C SER A 142 9.83 9.11 22.01
N VAL A 143 9.13 8.14 21.42
CA VAL A 143 8.79 6.85 22.05
C VAL A 143 9.97 5.89 21.99
N THR A 144 10.00 4.88 22.85
CA THR A 144 11.12 3.93 22.99
C THR A 144 10.64 2.46 22.92
N GLY A 145 11.56 1.52 22.79
CA GLY A 145 11.28 0.09 22.84
C GLY A 145 10.21 -0.38 21.87
N ASN A 146 9.20 -1.08 22.34
CA ASN A 146 8.12 -1.60 21.49
C ASN A 146 7.27 -0.52 20.81
N GLU A 147 7.04 0.60 21.48
CA GLU A 147 6.30 1.72 20.87
C GLU A 147 7.08 2.30 19.70
N LEU A 148 8.39 2.41 19.83
CA LEU A 148 9.27 2.86 18.74
C LEU A 148 9.28 1.83 17.60
N ARG A 149 9.31 0.53 17.90
CA ARG A 149 9.19 -0.53 16.90
C ARG A 149 7.90 -0.39 16.08
N HIS A 150 6.78 -0.16 16.74
CA HIS A 150 5.50 0.06 16.06
C HIS A 150 5.50 1.34 15.21
N ALA A 151 6.09 2.41 15.71
CA ALA A 151 6.24 3.67 14.96
C ALA A 151 7.08 3.47 13.70
N ILE A 152 8.24 2.80 13.78
CA ILE A 152 9.10 2.49 12.63
C ILE A 152 8.36 1.64 11.59
N ARG A 153 7.67 0.58 12.03
CA ARG A 153 6.92 -0.31 11.14
C ARG A 153 5.75 0.40 10.46
N ASN A 154 5.05 1.28 11.17
CA ASN A 154 3.99 2.09 10.57
C ASN A 154 4.56 3.10 9.57
N GLU A 155 5.66 3.78 9.91
CA GLU A 155 6.33 4.69 8.99
C GLU A 155 6.80 3.98 7.71
N SER A 156 7.38 2.78 7.83
CA SER A 156 7.75 1.94 6.68
C SER A 156 6.55 1.62 5.80
N ARG A 157 5.41 1.27 6.41
CA ARG A 157 4.17 1.00 5.70
C ARG A 157 3.68 2.21 4.89
N LEU A 158 3.76 3.42 5.45
CA LEU A 158 3.28 4.64 4.82
C LEU A 158 4.27 5.18 3.78
N GLU A 159 5.54 5.29 4.17
CA GLU A 159 6.60 5.83 3.33
C GLU A 159 6.86 4.96 2.10
N LEU A 160 6.90 3.63 2.27
CA LEU A 160 7.22 2.66 1.21
C LEU A 160 5.96 2.02 0.59
N ALA A 161 4.77 2.62 0.80
CA ALA A 161 3.54 2.12 0.22
C ALA A 161 3.69 1.93 -1.30
N PHE A 162 3.30 0.74 -1.80
CA PHE A 162 3.39 0.31 -3.21
C PHE A 162 4.81 0.14 -3.78
N GLU A 163 5.86 0.23 -2.96
CA GLU A 163 7.25 -0.02 -3.37
C GLU A 163 7.69 -1.48 -3.16
N GLN A 164 6.73 -2.39 -3.00
CA GLN A 164 6.86 -3.85 -2.92
C GLN A 164 7.52 -4.41 -1.64
N ASN A 165 7.92 -3.56 -0.69
CA ASN A 165 8.58 -4.01 0.54
C ASN A 165 7.62 -4.68 1.52
N ARG A 166 6.35 -4.28 1.55
CA ARG A 166 5.36 -4.71 2.55
C ARG A 166 5.21 -6.22 2.69
N LEU A 167 5.26 -6.97 1.59
CA LEU A 167 5.11 -8.43 1.62
C LEU A 167 6.25 -9.09 2.41
N TYR A 168 7.46 -8.61 2.24
CA TYR A 168 8.63 -9.12 2.94
C TYR A 168 8.61 -8.70 4.41
N ASP A 169 8.24 -7.46 4.69
CA ASP A 169 8.14 -6.93 6.04
C ASP A 169 7.17 -7.73 6.91
N ILE A 170 5.95 -7.94 6.45
CA ILE A 170 4.94 -8.67 7.23
C ILE A 170 5.29 -10.13 7.47
N ARG A 171 6.14 -10.73 6.61
CA ARG A 171 6.61 -12.11 6.77
C ARG A 171 7.75 -12.22 7.78
N ARG A 172 8.67 -11.24 7.81
CA ARG A 172 9.83 -11.24 8.71
C ARG A 172 9.53 -10.65 10.09
N TRP A 173 8.59 -9.70 10.16
CA TRP A 173 8.22 -9.12 11.44
C TRP A 173 7.41 -10.10 12.29
N LYS A 174 7.71 -10.05 13.57
CA LYS A 174 6.95 -10.75 14.59
C LYS A 174 6.16 -9.76 15.43
N ASP A 175 4.98 -10.16 15.89
CA ASP A 175 4.21 -9.43 16.89
C ASP A 175 4.82 -9.60 18.31
N ASP A 176 4.18 -8.98 19.29
CA ASP A 176 4.64 -9.06 20.71
C ASP A 176 4.50 -10.46 21.30
N LYS A 177 3.81 -11.38 20.62
CA LYS A 177 3.67 -12.80 21.00
C LYS A 177 4.65 -13.70 20.23
N GLY A 178 5.49 -13.12 19.39
CA GLY A 178 6.45 -13.84 18.55
C GLY A 178 5.86 -14.46 17.29
N LYS A 179 4.57 -14.18 16.96
CA LYS A 179 3.92 -14.66 15.76
C LYS A 179 4.23 -13.78 14.55
N PRO A 180 4.33 -14.33 13.33
CA PRO A 180 4.48 -13.52 12.13
C PRO A 180 3.32 -12.52 11.99
N VAL A 181 3.65 -11.27 11.66
CA VAL A 181 2.63 -10.23 11.44
C VAL A 181 1.69 -10.62 10.30
N SER A 182 2.17 -11.36 9.30
CA SER A 182 1.37 -11.90 8.21
C SER A 182 0.24 -12.82 8.68
N GLU A 183 0.45 -13.61 9.73
CA GLU A 183 -0.60 -14.45 10.32
C GLU A 183 -1.74 -13.60 10.89
N ASN A 184 -1.41 -12.52 11.61
CA ASN A 184 -2.42 -11.62 12.17
C ASN A 184 -3.20 -10.87 11.09
N LEU A 185 -2.55 -10.55 9.95
CA LEU A 185 -3.18 -9.80 8.86
C LEU A 185 -4.00 -10.66 7.91
N MET A 186 -3.59 -11.91 7.69
CA MET A 186 -4.23 -12.79 6.71
C MET A 186 -4.94 -13.98 7.35
N GLY A 187 -4.43 -14.49 8.49
CA GLY A 187 -4.99 -15.63 9.21
C GLY A 187 -5.03 -16.94 8.39
N GLU A 188 -5.42 -18.03 9.03
CA GLU A 188 -5.57 -19.33 8.36
C GLU A 188 -6.75 -19.37 7.40
N ASN A 189 -7.81 -18.63 7.70
CA ASN A 189 -9.04 -18.59 6.90
C ASN A 189 -9.02 -17.53 5.78
N GLY A 190 -7.94 -16.78 5.67
CA GLY A 190 -7.81 -15.68 4.73
C GLY A 190 -8.46 -14.39 5.23
N SER A 191 -7.83 -13.28 4.90
CA SER A 191 -8.37 -11.94 5.14
C SER A 191 -8.86 -11.34 3.85
N PHE A 192 -10.08 -10.81 3.87
CA PHE A 192 -10.69 -10.17 2.72
C PHE A 192 -10.86 -8.68 2.99
N VAL A 193 -10.79 -7.94 1.91
CA VAL A 193 -11.38 -6.63 1.89
C VAL A 193 -12.80 -6.79 1.34
N LYS A 194 -13.77 -6.75 2.21
CA LYS A 194 -15.18 -6.74 1.80
C LYS A 194 -15.52 -5.38 1.23
N TRP A 195 -15.84 -5.36 -0.06
CA TRP A 195 -16.34 -4.16 -0.70
C TRP A 195 -17.78 -3.94 -0.25
N ASN A 196 -17.96 -2.92 0.56
CA ASN A 196 -19.33 -2.47 0.82
C ASN A 196 -19.85 -1.74 -0.41
N THR A 197 -20.94 -2.24 -0.98
CA THR A 197 -21.64 -1.60 -2.10
C THR A 197 -22.51 -0.45 -1.65
N ASP A 198 -22.69 -0.27 -0.32
CA ASP A 198 -23.39 0.87 0.24
C ASP A 198 -22.55 2.13 0.12
N PRO A 199 -23.06 3.19 -0.55
CA PRO A 199 -22.36 4.45 -0.71
C PRO A 199 -21.98 5.13 0.61
N ALA A 200 -22.81 5.00 1.65
CA ALA A 200 -22.58 5.61 2.95
C ALA A 200 -21.42 4.98 3.71
N THR A 201 -21.09 3.71 3.41
CA THR A 201 -20.06 2.95 4.08
C THR A 201 -18.95 2.46 3.13
N ARG A 202 -18.94 2.97 1.89
CA ARG A 202 -18.00 2.59 0.83
C ARG A 202 -16.53 2.67 1.26
N ASP A 203 -16.22 3.62 2.13
CA ASP A 203 -14.86 3.81 2.66
C ASP A 203 -14.59 2.95 3.92
N ALA A 204 -15.64 2.39 4.52
CA ALA A 204 -15.52 1.43 5.59
C ALA A 204 -15.20 0.06 5.00
N MET A 205 -13.92 -0.26 5.01
CA MET A 205 -13.45 -1.59 4.62
C MET A 205 -13.43 -2.45 5.88
N GLU A 206 -14.37 -3.35 5.97
CA GLU A 206 -14.34 -4.39 6.97
C GLU A 206 -13.40 -5.51 6.52
N TRP A 207 -12.48 -5.88 7.39
CA TRP A 207 -11.74 -7.12 7.27
C TRP A 207 -12.66 -8.25 7.68
N ASP A 208 -13.06 -9.07 6.72
CA ASP A 208 -13.84 -10.26 6.99
C ASP A 208 -12.94 -11.49 6.85
N ASN A 209 -12.64 -12.13 7.96
CA ASN A 209 -11.88 -13.38 8.00
C ASN A 209 -12.75 -14.60 7.67
N GLN A 210 -14.03 -14.40 7.37
CA GLN A 210 -15.00 -15.47 7.14
C GLN A 210 -15.61 -15.46 5.74
N GLY A 211 -15.03 -14.73 4.79
CA GLY A 211 -15.58 -14.53 3.45
C GLY A 211 -15.96 -15.82 2.72
N GLU A 212 -16.96 -15.71 1.86
CA GLU A 212 -17.44 -16.79 1.03
C GLU A 212 -16.35 -17.35 0.09
N ALA A 213 -16.49 -18.61 -0.29
CA ALA A 213 -15.48 -19.39 -1.04
C ALA A 213 -15.06 -18.80 -2.40
N SER A 214 -15.89 -17.93 -3.00
CA SER A 214 -15.63 -17.28 -4.29
C SER A 214 -14.73 -16.05 -4.21
N ASP A 215 -14.66 -15.41 -3.03
CA ASP A 215 -13.89 -14.18 -2.79
C ASP A 215 -12.78 -14.38 -1.75
N LYS A 216 -12.21 -15.57 -1.69
CA LYS A 216 -11.16 -15.92 -0.75
C LYS A 216 -9.98 -14.97 -0.90
N GLY A 217 -9.73 -14.18 0.13
CA GLY A 217 -8.50 -13.41 0.29
C GLY A 217 -7.27 -14.33 0.34
N LYS A 218 -6.15 -13.76 0.69
CA LYS A 218 -4.93 -14.52 0.87
C LYS A 218 -4.90 -15.06 2.30
N SER A 219 -4.90 -16.38 2.45
CA SER A 219 -4.58 -17.04 3.72
C SER A 219 -3.07 -17.12 3.90
N PHE A 220 -2.64 -17.18 5.15
CA PHE A 220 -1.24 -17.37 5.51
C PHE A 220 -1.14 -18.53 6.50
N ARG A 221 -0.31 -19.50 6.16
CA ARG A 221 0.04 -20.62 7.02
C ARG A 221 1.51 -20.49 7.41
N GLU A 222 1.79 -20.36 8.71
CA GLU A 222 3.15 -20.19 9.24
C GLU A 222 4.07 -21.35 8.85
N ASP A 223 3.53 -22.56 8.86
CA ASP A 223 4.26 -23.78 8.54
C ASP A 223 4.66 -23.94 7.05
N ARG A 224 4.11 -23.06 6.18
CA ARG A 224 4.34 -23.09 4.73
C ARG A 224 4.76 -21.73 4.15
N ASP A 225 3.98 -20.68 4.43
CA ASP A 225 3.98 -19.45 3.66
C ASP A 225 5.05 -18.43 4.08
N LEU A 226 5.87 -18.75 5.11
CA LEU A 226 7.06 -17.96 5.45
C LEU A 226 8.11 -17.99 4.32
N LEU A 227 8.24 -19.12 3.65
CA LEU A 227 9.11 -19.28 2.51
C LEU A 227 8.29 -19.45 1.23
N PHE A 228 8.83 -19.00 0.11
CA PHE A 228 8.24 -19.28 -1.20
C PHE A 228 8.60 -20.72 -1.64
N PRO A 229 7.74 -21.36 -2.46
CA PRO A 229 8.13 -22.64 -3.05
C PRO A 229 9.36 -22.47 -3.95
N ILE A 230 10.27 -23.43 -3.89
CA ILE A 230 11.33 -23.52 -4.88
C ILE A 230 10.67 -23.95 -6.21
N PRO A 231 11.01 -23.32 -7.35
CA PRO A 231 10.42 -23.71 -8.63
C PRO A 231 10.55 -25.21 -8.87
N LEU A 232 9.45 -25.87 -9.25
CA LEU A 232 9.42 -27.33 -9.44
C LEU A 232 10.50 -27.80 -10.41
N TYR A 233 10.80 -27.00 -11.43
CA TYR A 233 11.87 -27.28 -12.37
C TYR A 233 13.22 -27.46 -11.66
N GLU A 234 13.60 -26.57 -10.75
CA GLU A 234 14.86 -26.64 -10.01
C GLU A 234 14.92 -27.89 -9.12
N VAL A 235 13.82 -28.18 -8.42
CA VAL A 235 13.73 -29.38 -7.57
C VAL A 235 13.89 -30.64 -8.42
N THR A 236 13.19 -30.73 -9.55
CA THR A 236 13.22 -31.90 -10.43
C THR A 236 14.61 -32.10 -11.08
N MET A 237 15.22 -31.02 -11.56
CA MET A 237 16.51 -31.07 -12.23
C MET A 237 17.69 -31.32 -11.27
N SER A 238 17.49 -31.13 -9.99
CA SER A 238 18.52 -31.37 -8.96
C SER A 238 18.77 -32.84 -8.67
N ASN A 239 17.96 -33.76 -9.25
CA ASN A 239 18.05 -35.19 -8.96
C ASN A 239 18.01 -35.52 -7.46
N GLY A 240 17.21 -34.83 -6.68
CA GLY A 240 17.06 -35.02 -5.25
C GLY A 240 18.06 -34.27 -4.37
N SER A 241 18.92 -33.43 -4.97
CA SER A 241 19.86 -32.59 -4.19
C SER A 241 19.23 -31.37 -3.57
N ILE A 242 18.08 -30.92 -4.11
CA ILE A 242 17.29 -29.81 -3.59
C ILE A 242 15.95 -30.36 -3.15
N GLU A 243 15.67 -30.24 -1.84
CA GLU A 243 14.36 -30.52 -1.28
C GLU A 243 13.47 -29.29 -1.34
N GLN A 244 12.18 -29.51 -1.56
CA GLN A 244 11.19 -28.43 -1.55
C GLN A 244 11.05 -27.83 -0.14
N ASN A 245 10.75 -26.53 -0.05
CA ASN A 245 10.42 -25.90 1.22
C ASN A 245 9.22 -26.60 1.89
N PRO A 246 9.15 -26.58 3.25
CA PRO A 246 8.13 -27.31 3.99
C PRO A 246 6.70 -27.03 3.50
N ASN A 247 5.89 -28.09 3.41
CA ASN A 247 4.46 -28.03 3.07
C ASN A 247 4.11 -27.44 1.69
N TRP A 248 5.06 -27.40 0.75
CA TRP A 248 4.87 -27.03 -0.66
C TRP A 248 4.85 -28.23 -1.61
N ASN A 249 4.66 -29.45 -1.09
CA ASN A 249 4.58 -30.67 -1.88
C ASN A 249 3.23 -30.82 -2.58
#